data_a452c67bb7ef272c2afd94d341a5c373
#
_entry.id   a452c67bb7ef272c2afd94d341a5c373
#
_cell.length_a   1.000
_cell.length_b   1.000
_cell.length_c   1.000
_cell.angle_alpha   90.00
_cell.angle_beta   90.00
_cell.angle_gamma   90.00
#
_symmetry.space_group_name_H-M   'P 1'
#
loop_
_entity.id
_entity.type
_entity.pdbx_description
1 polymer ?
#
loop_
_entity_poly.entity_id
_entity_poly.type
_entity_poly.pdbx_seq_one_letter_code
_entity_poly.pdbx_strand_id
1 'polypeptide(L)'
;MGFLIFAFILLFILTTLPSLWTKHILKKHNQPHPNIPGTGLQFAEHLIQKLHLQNVRVEETDQGDHYDPINKVVRLSSEYAHSNSLTAITVVAHEMGHALQDQTEYPELKQRTALIERAAVMQKFAGIALLITPVLIPLTHSPMIGIMTFAAGFIAMGVPVMIHLSTLPVEF
;
A
#
# COMPACT_ATOMS: atom_id res chain seq x y z
N MET A 1 6.51 14.70 -29.87
CA MET A 1 7.23 15.03 -28.63
C MET A 1 6.32 15.71 -27.62
N GLY A 2 5.66 16.84 -27.90
CA GLY A 2 4.82 17.57 -26.94
C GLY A 2 3.67 16.78 -26.31
N PHE A 3 2.98 15.95 -27.10
CA PHE A 3 1.90 15.09 -26.61
C PHE A 3 2.38 14.06 -25.55
N LEU A 4 3.53 13.44 -25.77
CA LEU A 4 4.09 12.47 -24.81
C LEU A 4 4.50 13.14 -23.49
N ILE A 5 5.09 14.34 -23.57
CA ILE A 5 5.45 15.13 -22.39
C ILE A 5 4.19 15.52 -21.63
N PHE A 6 3.17 16.00 -22.33
CA PHE A 6 1.88 16.35 -21.72
C PHE A 6 1.22 15.15 -21.04
N ALA A 7 1.16 13.98 -21.72
CA ALA A 7 0.60 12.76 -21.17
C ALA A 7 1.36 12.30 -19.91
N PHE A 8 2.70 12.40 -19.92
CA PHE A 8 3.53 12.06 -18.78
C PHE A 8 3.28 13.01 -17.58
N ILE A 9 3.21 14.32 -17.83
CA ILE A 9 2.90 15.30 -16.78
C ILE A 9 1.50 15.05 -16.21
N LEU A 10 0.51 14.82 -17.07
CA LEU A 10 -0.86 14.54 -16.63
C LEU A 10 -0.91 13.28 -15.76
N LEU A 11 -0.25 12.20 -16.19
CA LEU A 11 -0.17 10.96 -15.42
C LEU A 11 0.52 11.18 -14.07
N PHE A 12 1.63 11.93 -14.06
CA PHE A 12 2.35 12.27 -12.83
C PHE A 12 1.48 13.07 -11.87
N ILE A 13 0.73 14.05 -12.37
CA ILE A 13 -0.20 14.84 -11.57
C ILE A 13 -1.31 13.95 -11.00
N LEU A 14 -1.95 13.11 -11.83
CA LEU A 14 -3.02 12.22 -11.41
C LEU A 14 -2.59 11.19 -10.35
N THR A 15 -1.34 10.77 -10.38
CA THR A 15 -0.83 9.78 -9.40
C THR A 15 -0.32 10.43 -8.12
N THR A 16 0.21 11.66 -8.18
CA THR A 16 0.83 12.31 -7.00
C THR A 16 -0.12 13.21 -6.22
N LEU A 17 -1.01 13.95 -6.91
CA LEU A 17 -1.92 14.90 -6.25
C LEU A 17 -2.84 14.25 -5.20
N PRO A 18 -3.48 13.09 -5.43
CA PRO A 18 -4.34 12.46 -4.43
C PRO A 18 -3.56 12.12 -3.15
N SER A 19 -2.34 11.59 -3.31
CA SER A 19 -1.48 11.23 -2.15
C SER A 19 -1.06 12.46 -1.35
N LEU A 20 -0.71 13.56 -2.02
CA LEU A 20 -0.34 14.80 -1.34
C LEU A 20 -1.55 15.42 -0.63
N TRP A 21 -2.71 15.39 -1.28
CA TRP A 21 -3.94 15.90 -0.69
C TRP A 21 -4.36 15.10 0.54
N THR A 22 -4.34 13.76 0.46
CA THR A 22 -4.62 12.88 1.60
C THR A 22 -3.67 13.16 2.76
N LYS A 23 -2.36 13.23 2.51
CA LYS A 23 -1.37 13.59 3.54
C LYS A 23 -1.65 14.95 4.17
N HIS A 24 -2.05 15.94 3.37
CA HIS A 24 -2.41 17.26 3.87
C HIS A 24 -3.64 17.20 4.81
N ILE A 25 -4.68 16.48 4.42
CA ILE A 25 -5.90 16.30 5.24
C ILE A 25 -5.58 15.57 6.54
N LEU A 26 -4.84 14.45 6.47
CA LEU A 26 -4.42 13.70 7.64
C LEU A 26 -3.63 14.59 8.61
N LYS A 27 -2.66 15.34 8.10
CA LYS A 27 -1.85 16.27 8.92
C LYS A 27 -2.70 17.38 9.54
N LYS A 28 -3.66 17.93 8.80
CA LYS A 28 -4.57 19.00 9.28
C LYS A 28 -5.39 18.51 10.49
N HIS A 29 -5.85 17.26 10.48
CA HIS A 29 -6.69 16.69 11.52
C HIS A 29 -5.92 15.87 12.57
N ASN A 30 -4.60 15.89 12.52
CA ASN A 30 -3.72 15.26 13.51
C ASN A 30 -3.40 16.20 14.69
N GLN A 31 -4.34 17.04 15.07
CA GLN A 31 -4.23 17.86 16.28
C GLN A 31 -4.90 17.15 17.44
N PRO A 32 -4.34 17.19 18.65
CA PRO A 32 -4.97 16.65 19.84
C PRO A 32 -6.39 17.16 19.99
N HIS A 33 -7.34 16.26 20.26
CA HIS A 33 -8.75 16.62 20.38
C HIS A 33 -9.26 16.32 21.79
N PRO A 34 -9.80 17.31 22.54
CA PRO A 34 -10.14 17.17 23.96
C PRO A 34 -11.21 16.11 24.25
N ASN A 35 -12.05 15.80 23.25
CA ASN A 35 -13.14 14.82 23.40
C ASN A 35 -12.70 13.38 23.02
N ILE A 36 -11.43 13.16 22.65
CA ILE A 36 -10.89 11.84 22.37
C ILE A 36 -10.13 11.36 23.61
N PRO A 37 -10.65 10.37 24.35
CA PRO A 37 -10.16 10.04 25.69
C PRO A 37 -8.88 9.21 25.71
N GLY A 38 -8.30 8.85 24.56
CA GLY A 38 -7.13 7.99 24.51
C GLY A 38 -6.30 8.20 23.25
N THR A 39 -5.11 7.59 23.25
CA THR A 39 -4.22 7.58 22.10
C THR A 39 -4.65 6.53 21.07
N GLY A 40 -4.05 6.59 19.85
CA GLY A 40 -4.29 5.59 18.83
C GLY A 40 -3.98 4.17 19.31
N LEU A 41 -2.88 3.97 20.05
CA LEU A 41 -2.53 2.68 20.63
C LEU A 41 -3.63 2.16 21.59
N GLN A 42 -4.08 3.00 22.52
CA GLN A 42 -5.14 2.64 23.45
C GLN A 42 -6.46 2.33 22.74
N PHE A 43 -6.76 3.06 21.67
CA PHE A 43 -7.95 2.80 20.85
C PHE A 43 -7.83 1.46 20.11
N ALA A 44 -6.66 1.15 19.56
CA ALA A 44 -6.39 -0.14 18.90
C ALA A 44 -6.56 -1.30 19.88
N GLU A 45 -5.98 -1.24 21.08
CA GLU A 45 -6.15 -2.24 22.13
C GLU A 45 -7.62 -2.40 22.55
N HIS A 46 -8.35 -1.29 22.67
CA HIS A 46 -9.79 -1.32 22.94
C HIS A 46 -10.57 -2.05 21.85
N LEU A 47 -10.26 -1.80 20.57
CA LEU A 47 -10.91 -2.48 19.44
C LEU A 47 -10.57 -3.97 19.39
N ILE A 48 -9.33 -4.38 19.69
CA ILE A 48 -8.96 -5.79 19.80
C ILE A 48 -9.87 -6.52 20.81
N GLN A 49 -10.04 -5.93 21.97
CA GLN A 49 -10.89 -6.51 23.02
C GLN A 49 -12.37 -6.50 22.63
N LYS A 50 -12.88 -5.38 22.13
CA LYS A 50 -14.29 -5.18 21.77
C LYS A 50 -14.75 -6.05 20.60
N LEU A 51 -13.88 -6.24 19.60
CA LEU A 51 -14.16 -7.03 18.41
C LEU A 51 -13.73 -8.49 18.56
N HIS A 52 -13.20 -8.86 19.73
CA HIS A 52 -12.68 -10.21 20.00
C HIS A 52 -11.67 -10.69 18.94
N LEU A 53 -10.76 -9.80 18.50
CA LEU A 53 -9.76 -10.12 17.51
C LEU A 53 -8.70 -11.06 18.11
N GLN A 54 -8.78 -12.34 17.71
CA GLN A 54 -7.88 -13.35 18.24
C GLN A 54 -6.50 -13.24 17.58
N ASN A 55 -5.45 -13.30 18.40
CA ASN A 55 -4.06 -13.28 17.97
C ASN A 55 -3.61 -11.99 17.27
N VAL A 56 -4.43 -10.93 17.23
CA VAL A 56 -4.03 -9.63 16.72
C VAL A 56 -3.32 -8.85 17.83
N ARG A 57 -2.18 -8.26 17.48
CA ARG A 57 -1.43 -7.35 18.37
C ARG A 57 -1.14 -6.04 17.66
N VAL A 58 -0.76 -5.04 18.44
CA VAL A 58 -0.38 -3.72 17.91
C VAL A 58 1.10 -3.50 18.18
N GLU A 59 1.82 -2.98 17.20
CA GLU A 59 3.24 -2.63 17.29
C GLU A 59 3.50 -1.27 16.65
N GLU A 60 4.52 -0.57 17.11
CA GLU A 60 4.99 0.64 16.43
C GLU A 60 5.90 0.30 15.26
N THR A 61 5.91 1.18 14.24
CA THR A 61 6.72 1.01 13.04
C THR A 61 7.13 2.33 12.42
N ASP A 62 8.26 2.34 11.72
CA ASP A 62 8.70 3.45 10.85
C ASP A 62 8.33 3.23 9.38
N GLN A 63 7.67 2.11 9.05
CA GLN A 63 7.34 1.72 7.66
C GLN A 63 5.96 2.20 7.20
N GLY A 64 5.28 3.03 8.02
CA GLY A 64 3.91 3.49 7.77
C GLY A 64 2.86 2.55 8.34
N ASP A 65 1.65 3.09 8.51
CA ASP A 65 0.54 2.40 9.14
C ASP A 65 0.02 1.29 8.23
N HIS A 66 -0.13 0.08 8.75
CA HIS A 66 -0.66 -1.06 8.00
C HIS A 66 -1.02 -2.24 8.89
N TYR A 67 -1.95 -3.07 8.43
CA TYR A 67 -2.18 -4.40 8.97
C TYR A 67 -1.34 -5.45 8.23
N ASP A 68 -0.62 -6.28 8.99
CA ASP A 68 0.15 -7.42 8.47
C ASP A 68 -0.66 -8.72 8.69
N PRO A 69 -1.27 -9.27 7.64
CA PRO A 69 -2.12 -10.47 7.77
C PRO A 69 -1.33 -11.75 8.04
N ILE A 70 -0.02 -11.77 7.73
CA ILE A 70 0.84 -12.94 7.98
C ILE A 70 1.16 -13.04 9.46
N ASN A 71 1.59 -11.92 10.06
CA ASN A 71 1.99 -11.87 11.46
C ASN A 71 0.84 -11.51 12.41
N LYS A 72 -0.35 -11.18 11.87
CA LYS A 72 -1.53 -10.71 12.63
C LYS A 72 -1.21 -9.48 13.49
N VAL A 73 -0.56 -8.49 12.88
CA VAL A 73 -0.08 -7.30 13.58
C VAL A 73 -0.62 -6.05 12.90
N VAL A 74 -1.23 -5.17 13.67
CA VAL A 74 -1.48 -3.79 13.26
C VAL A 74 -0.26 -2.96 13.61
N ARG A 75 0.39 -2.40 12.61
CA ARG A 75 1.55 -1.52 12.78
C ARG A 75 1.16 -0.08 12.61
N LEU A 76 1.51 0.73 13.59
CA LEU A 76 1.18 2.16 13.63
C LEU A 76 2.48 2.97 13.69
N SER A 77 2.53 4.05 12.96
CA SER A 77 3.60 5.04 13.13
C SER A 77 3.52 5.66 14.53
N SER A 78 4.68 6.02 15.10
CA SER A 78 4.75 6.65 16.42
C SER A 78 3.90 7.93 16.50
N GLU A 79 3.77 8.65 15.38
CA GLU A 79 2.92 9.84 15.25
C GLU A 79 1.45 9.55 15.59
N TYR A 80 0.89 8.43 15.13
CA TYR A 80 -0.52 8.09 15.37
C TYR A 80 -0.70 7.19 16.58
N ALA A 81 0.27 6.37 16.92
CA ALA A 81 0.24 5.52 18.12
C ALA A 81 0.02 6.35 19.40
N HIS A 82 0.72 7.49 19.50
CA HIS A 82 0.71 8.35 20.69
C HIS A 82 -0.22 9.58 20.58
N SER A 83 -0.89 9.78 19.44
CA SER A 83 -1.80 10.90 19.24
C SER A 83 -3.22 10.57 19.68
N ASN A 84 -3.91 11.53 20.29
CA ASN A 84 -5.36 11.52 20.56
C ASN A 84 -6.12 12.40 19.54
N SER A 85 -5.78 12.28 18.28
CA SER A 85 -6.34 13.06 17.18
C SER A 85 -7.39 12.30 16.39
N LEU A 86 -8.23 13.03 15.63
CA LEU A 86 -9.18 12.41 14.71
C LEU A 86 -8.47 11.54 13.67
N THR A 87 -7.33 12.00 13.15
CA THR A 87 -6.53 11.24 12.21
C THR A 87 -6.05 9.92 12.81
N ALA A 88 -5.50 9.94 14.03
CA ALA A 88 -5.03 8.72 14.70
C ALA A 88 -6.16 7.69 14.85
N ILE A 89 -7.32 8.12 15.31
CA ILE A 89 -8.50 7.23 15.45
C ILE A 89 -8.95 6.67 14.09
N THR A 90 -8.95 7.50 13.05
CA THR A 90 -9.36 7.07 11.70
C THR A 90 -8.39 6.06 11.11
N VAL A 91 -7.08 6.31 11.22
CA VAL A 91 -6.05 5.38 10.75
C VAL A 91 -6.13 4.05 11.50
N VAL A 92 -6.20 4.10 12.82
CA VAL A 92 -6.35 2.88 13.64
C VAL A 92 -7.60 2.11 13.26
N ALA A 93 -8.75 2.79 13.11
CA ALA A 93 -10.00 2.13 12.72
C ALA A 93 -9.89 1.45 11.36
N HIS A 94 -9.18 2.06 10.40
CA HIS A 94 -8.93 1.49 9.08
C HIS A 94 -8.11 0.20 9.17
N GLU A 95 -6.97 0.22 9.85
CA GLU A 95 -6.11 -0.97 9.98
C GLU A 95 -6.78 -2.08 10.79
N MET A 96 -7.57 -1.71 11.80
CA MET A 96 -8.40 -2.66 12.55
C MET A 96 -9.52 -3.25 11.70
N GLY A 97 -10.04 -2.49 10.74
CA GLY A 97 -10.98 -2.99 9.72
C GLY A 97 -10.36 -4.14 8.93
N HIS A 98 -9.12 -4.01 8.48
CA HIS A 98 -8.40 -5.08 7.79
C HIS A 98 -8.15 -6.30 8.69
N ALA A 99 -7.83 -6.10 9.96
CA ALA A 99 -7.71 -7.19 10.91
C ALA A 99 -9.03 -7.95 11.11
N LEU A 100 -10.16 -7.25 11.14
CA LEU A 100 -11.49 -7.85 11.22
C LEU A 100 -11.86 -8.60 9.94
N GLN A 101 -11.58 -8.02 8.77
CA GLN A 101 -11.78 -8.67 7.47
C GLN A 101 -10.98 -9.98 7.37
N ASP A 102 -9.75 -9.99 7.88
CA ASP A 102 -8.91 -11.17 7.90
C ASP A 102 -9.43 -12.24 8.88
N GLN A 103 -9.87 -11.85 10.08
CA GLN A 103 -10.46 -12.78 11.04
C GLN A 103 -11.78 -13.39 10.55
N THR A 104 -12.57 -12.62 9.82
CA THR A 104 -13.84 -13.08 9.22
C THR A 104 -13.63 -13.84 7.90
N GLU A 105 -12.36 -14.06 7.53
CA GLU A 105 -11.98 -14.75 6.30
C GLU A 105 -12.54 -14.07 5.03
N TYR A 106 -12.61 -12.73 5.03
CA TYR A 106 -13.18 -11.96 3.94
C TYR A 106 -12.48 -12.29 2.60
N PRO A 107 -13.21 -12.83 1.61
CA PRO A 107 -12.60 -13.43 0.42
C PRO A 107 -11.76 -12.44 -0.38
N GLU A 108 -12.20 -11.19 -0.48
CA GLU A 108 -11.56 -10.14 -1.24
C GLU A 108 -10.19 -9.76 -0.64
N LEU A 109 -10.07 -9.75 0.70
CA LEU A 109 -8.79 -9.50 1.37
C LEU A 109 -7.79 -10.63 1.09
N LYS A 110 -8.24 -11.89 1.14
CA LYS A 110 -7.40 -13.05 0.81
C LYS A 110 -6.91 -13.01 -0.64
N GLN A 111 -7.80 -12.67 -1.57
CA GLN A 111 -7.44 -12.50 -2.99
C GLN A 111 -6.43 -11.37 -3.17
N ARG A 112 -6.65 -10.21 -2.54
CA ARG A 112 -5.71 -9.09 -2.55
C ARG A 112 -4.33 -9.49 -2.07
N THR A 113 -4.23 -10.12 -0.91
CA THR A 113 -2.95 -10.56 -0.34
C THR A 113 -2.21 -11.50 -1.29
N ALA A 114 -2.89 -12.53 -1.81
CA ALA A 114 -2.29 -13.47 -2.77
C ALA A 114 -1.84 -12.78 -4.07
N LEU A 115 -2.59 -11.79 -4.56
CA LEU A 115 -2.23 -11.02 -5.76
C LEU A 115 -1.01 -10.13 -5.51
N ILE A 116 -0.92 -9.46 -4.36
CA ILE A 116 0.22 -8.62 -3.99
C ILE A 116 1.50 -9.46 -3.88
N GLU A 117 1.45 -10.62 -3.23
CA GLU A 117 2.60 -11.52 -3.12
C GLU A 117 3.10 -11.97 -4.49
N ARG A 118 2.20 -12.39 -5.39
CA ARG A 118 2.54 -12.78 -6.77
C ARG A 118 3.13 -11.61 -7.55
N ALA A 119 2.55 -10.42 -7.41
CA ALA A 119 3.04 -9.21 -8.07
C ALA A 119 4.45 -8.83 -7.59
N ALA A 120 4.75 -8.95 -6.30
CA ALA A 120 6.08 -8.68 -5.76
C ALA A 120 7.15 -9.59 -6.38
N VAL A 121 6.83 -10.87 -6.57
CA VAL A 121 7.72 -11.82 -7.28
C VAL A 121 7.90 -11.41 -8.74
N MET A 122 6.80 -11.09 -9.45
CA MET A 122 6.87 -10.65 -10.85
C MET A 122 7.68 -9.35 -11.01
N GLN A 123 7.53 -8.39 -10.10
CA GLN A 123 8.31 -7.16 -10.11
C GLN A 123 9.81 -7.39 -9.96
N LYS A 124 10.23 -8.34 -9.13
CA LYS A 124 11.65 -8.73 -9.03
C LYS A 124 12.20 -9.17 -10.40
N PHE A 125 11.48 -10.07 -11.08
CA PHE A 125 11.89 -10.54 -12.41
C PHE A 125 11.85 -9.44 -13.45
N ALA A 126 10.84 -8.58 -13.44
CA ALA A 126 10.72 -7.42 -14.32
C ALA A 126 11.91 -6.46 -14.15
N GLY A 127 12.30 -6.15 -12.92
CA GLY A 127 13.45 -5.31 -12.61
C GLY A 127 14.77 -5.90 -13.15
N ILE A 128 14.97 -7.20 -12.96
CA ILE A 128 16.15 -7.92 -13.51
C ILE A 128 16.13 -7.87 -15.05
N ALA A 129 14.98 -8.13 -15.68
CA ALA A 129 14.85 -8.08 -17.14
C ALA A 129 15.19 -6.70 -17.71
N LEU A 130 14.70 -5.62 -17.09
CA LEU A 130 15.02 -4.25 -17.49
C LEU A 130 16.51 -3.92 -17.33
N LEU A 131 17.13 -4.37 -16.23
CA LEU A 131 18.55 -4.19 -15.96
C LEU A 131 19.45 -4.91 -16.98
N ILE A 132 19.06 -6.10 -17.43
CA ILE A 132 19.83 -6.92 -18.37
C ILE A 132 19.61 -6.46 -19.82
N THR A 133 18.51 -5.79 -20.14
CA THR A 133 18.18 -5.34 -21.51
C THR A 133 19.33 -4.61 -22.22
N PRO A 134 20.02 -3.61 -21.62
CA PRO A 134 21.14 -2.92 -22.27
C PRO A 134 22.33 -3.83 -22.61
N VAL A 135 22.49 -4.94 -21.88
CA VAL A 135 23.56 -5.93 -22.10
C VAL A 135 23.15 -6.94 -23.15
N LEU A 136 21.89 -7.31 -23.23
CA LEU A 136 21.37 -8.29 -24.19
C LEU A 136 21.44 -7.77 -25.62
N ILE A 137 21.23 -6.49 -25.88
CA ILE A 137 21.24 -5.91 -27.21
C ILE A 137 22.61 -6.11 -27.89
N PRO A 138 23.75 -5.70 -27.32
CA PRO A 138 25.07 -5.92 -27.95
C PRO A 138 25.48 -7.39 -27.94
N LEU A 139 25.08 -8.17 -26.92
CA LEU A 139 25.44 -9.59 -26.81
C LEU A 139 24.75 -10.45 -27.88
N THR A 140 23.51 -10.19 -28.19
CA THR A 140 22.71 -10.96 -29.16
C THR A 140 22.76 -10.39 -30.57
N HIS A 141 23.33 -9.21 -30.74
CA HIS A 141 23.31 -8.43 -32.00
C HIS A 141 21.89 -8.28 -32.59
N SER A 142 20.84 -8.41 -31.75
CA SER A 142 19.44 -8.36 -32.15
C SER A 142 18.69 -7.28 -31.37
N PRO A 143 18.40 -6.13 -31.98
CA PRO A 143 17.56 -5.09 -31.33
C PRO A 143 16.18 -5.60 -30.93
N MET A 144 15.64 -6.60 -31.67
CA MET A 144 14.32 -7.17 -31.41
C MET A 144 14.23 -7.84 -30.05
N ILE A 145 15.28 -8.59 -29.67
CA ILE A 145 15.34 -9.24 -28.34
C ILE A 145 15.35 -8.18 -27.23
N GLY A 146 16.11 -7.10 -27.39
CA GLY A 146 16.10 -5.99 -26.44
C GLY A 146 14.76 -5.31 -26.31
N ILE A 147 14.08 -5.03 -27.43
CA ILE A 147 12.75 -4.43 -27.43
C ILE A 147 11.74 -5.34 -26.74
N MET A 148 11.74 -6.64 -27.04
CA MET A 148 10.83 -7.60 -26.41
C MET A 148 11.06 -7.73 -24.91
N THR A 149 12.31 -7.80 -24.47
CA THR A 149 12.67 -7.89 -23.04
C THR A 149 12.27 -6.61 -22.30
N PHE A 150 12.53 -5.46 -22.90
CA PHE A 150 12.13 -4.17 -22.35
C PHE A 150 10.60 -4.06 -22.21
N ALA A 151 9.85 -4.40 -23.28
CA ALA A 151 8.39 -4.36 -23.30
C ALA A 151 7.80 -5.30 -22.23
N ALA A 152 8.30 -6.53 -22.13
CA ALA A 152 7.88 -7.49 -21.13
C ALA A 152 8.12 -6.98 -19.68
N GLY A 153 9.31 -6.43 -19.42
CA GLY A 153 9.63 -5.83 -18.11
C GLY A 153 8.74 -4.63 -17.79
N PHE A 154 8.49 -3.77 -18.76
CA PHE A 154 7.65 -2.59 -18.60
C PHE A 154 6.17 -2.95 -18.31
N ILE A 155 5.62 -3.93 -19.04
CA ILE A 155 4.26 -4.45 -18.80
C ILE A 155 4.16 -5.06 -17.40
N ALA A 156 5.15 -5.86 -17.00
CA ALA A 156 5.16 -6.49 -15.68
C ALA A 156 5.24 -5.46 -14.53
N MET A 157 5.88 -4.32 -14.74
CA MET A 157 5.85 -3.22 -13.76
C MET A 157 4.48 -2.55 -13.59
N GLY A 158 3.59 -2.67 -14.58
CA GLY A 158 2.21 -2.16 -14.50
C GLY A 158 1.25 -3.06 -13.68
N VAL A 159 1.62 -4.31 -13.41
CA VAL A 159 0.77 -5.28 -12.71
C VAL A 159 0.29 -4.80 -11.33
N PRO A 160 1.11 -4.19 -10.45
CA PRO A 160 0.62 -3.69 -9.17
C PRO A 160 -0.47 -2.64 -9.29
N VAL A 161 -0.39 -1.77 -10.29
CA VAL A 161 -1.42 -0.74 -10.53
C VAL A 161 -2.76 -1.41 -10.84
N MET A 162 -2.75 -2.45 -11.68
CA MET A 162 -3.95 -3.22 -11.99
C MET A 162 -4.51 -3.94 -10.76
N ILE A 163 -3.65 -4.47 -9.90
CA ILE A 163 -4.05 -5.11 -8.65
C ILE A 163 -4.71 -4.09 -7.73
N HIS A 164 -4.09 -2.93 -7.51
CA HIS A 164 -4.70 -1.89 -6.68
C HIS A 164 -6.08 -1.45 -7.19
N LEU A 165 -6.25 -1.32 -8.50
CA LEU A 165 -7.54 -0.98 -9.10
C LEU A 165 -8.58 -2.09 -8.89
N SER A 166 -8.20 -3.36 -9.00
CA SER A 166 -9.12 -4.49 -8.84
C SER A 166 -9.48 -4.77 -7.37
N THR A 167 -8.67 -4.29 -6.43
CA THR A 167 -8.87 -4.50 -4.99
C THR A 167 -9.43 -3.30 -4.26
N LEU A 168 -9.84 -2.24 -4.96
CA LEU A 168 -10.52 -1.08 -4.37
C LEU A 168 -11.70 -1.45 -3.43
N PRO A 169 -12.54 -2.48 -3.72
CA PRO A 169 -13.61 -2.85 -2.80
C PRO A 169 -13.17 -3.27 -1.40
N VAL A 170 -11.92 -3.66 -1.23
CA VAL A 170 -11.37 -4.03 0.09
C VAL A 170 -11.06 -2.79 0.95
N GLU A 171 -10.85 -1.65 0.31
CA GLU A 171 -10.49 -0.39 0.96
C GLU A 171 -11.73 0.42 1.42
N PHE A 172 -12.93 0.02 0.99
CA PHE A 172 -14.21 0.61 1.34
C PHE A 172 -15.08 -0.37 2.15
#